data_e22d8a2da171e38d124e3dff0b807a95
#
_entry.id   e22d8a2da171e38d124e3dff0b807a95
#
_cell.length_a   1.000
_cell.length_b   1.000
_cell.length_c   1.000
_cell.angle_alpha   90.00
_cell.angle_beta   90.00
_cell.angle_gamma   90.00
#
_symmetry.space_group_name_H-M   'P 1'
#
loop_
_entity.id
_entity.type
_entity.pdbx_description
1 polymer ?
#
loop_
_entity_poly.entity_id
_entity_poly.type
_entity_poly.pdbx_seq_one_letter_code
_entity_poly.pdbx_strand_id
1 'polypeptide(L)'
;MFGAGSDDRHIIEAIKRSQGTIEFTMDGKIITANKNFLSLLGYELEEVKGKHHSMFVDPEYAKSPEYREFWERLAAGEFFTAEFHRFGKGGKDVWIQATYCPVLNKHGKPYKVFKVASDVTDQKRQKSDYAGQIEAIGKSQAVIEFDMDGKILMANQNFLDAMGYTLAEVQGKHHQIFVDPAYAKSPEYKKFWETLRSGKYMSAEYRRFGKGGKEVWIQASYNPILDMNGRPFKVVKYATDVTAEKLRAADYEGQIDAIGKSQAVISFELDGTIIDANDNFLNAMGYKLADLKGRNHSMCVDPEYVKTDAYKDFWAALRRGEYQSGEFKRMGKGGKDVWISASYNPVFDMNGRPFKVVKYASDVTKQVMTRTTAEELAEGSSASAEAVASASEEMLAAIQEISESMHRSQIAVNDIVAKSEMADGIRTELESTSESMSGVVQIIRDLAEQVNLLALNATIEAARAGDAGKGFAVVAGEVKNLATQTAKATDQIEVQINSMLSITKRVVDSTREISESAGSVSDYVNTVASAVEEQTSVTHDISKNIQFVFNGINELNSCVKSIAS
;
A
#
# COMPACT_ATOMS: atom_id res chain seq x y z
N MET A 1 29.81 -54.26 96.58
CA MET A 1 29.00 -54.51 95.39
C MET A 1 27.63 -53.87 95.53
N PHE A 2 27.53 -52.52 95.56
CA PHE A 2 26.31 -51.84 95.58
C PHE A 2 26.48 -50.55 94.69
N GLY A 3 26.14 -50.61 93.45
CA GLY A 3 26.23 -49.42 92.58
C GLY A 3 25.67 -49.62 91.18
N ALA A 4 25.84 -50.78 90.54
CA ALA A 4 25.52 -50.91 89.11
C ALA A 4 23.97 -50.93 88.82
N GLY A 5 23.16 -51.55 89.71
CA GLY A 5 21.74 -51.66 89.40
C GLY A 5 20.89 -50.39 89.62
N SER A 6 21.44 -49.39 90.36
CA SER A 6 20.70 -48.11 90.51
C SER A 6 21.01 -47.16 89.37
N ASP A 7 22.25 -47.17 88.85
CA ASP A 7 22.66 -46.33 87.69
C ASP A 7 22.00 -46.78 86.41
N ASP A 8 21.93 -48.08 86.17
CA ASP A 8 21.18 -48.65 85.01
C ASP A 8 19.69 -48.23 85.00
N ARG A 9 19.06 -48.19 86.18
CA ARG A 9 17.66 -47.69 86.28
C ARG A 9 17.54 -46.24 85.92
N HIS A 10 18.47 -45.38 86.39
CA HIS A 10 18.49 -43.98 86.09
C HIS A 10 18.75 -43.73 84.58
N ILE A 11 19.59 -44.49 83.95
CA ILE A 11 19.84 -44.42 82.49
C ILE A 11 18.58 -44.81 81.72
N ILE A 12 17.89 -45.86 82.09
CA ILE A 12 16.63 -46.28 81.44
C ILE A 12 15.58 -45.20 81.61
N GLU A 13 15.45 -44.61 82.82
CA GLU A 13 14.51 -43.51 83.04
C GLU A 13 14.85 -42.25 82.22
N ALA A 14 16.12 -41.92 82.04
CA ALA A 14 16.56 -40.85 81.16
C ALA A 14 16.15 -41.10 79.67
N ILE A 15 16.34 -42.33 79.18
CA ILE A 15 15.89 -42.73 77.83
C ILE A 15 14.36 -42.62 77.71
N LYS A 16 13.62 -43.12 78.73
CA LYS A 16 12.15 -43.03 78.76
C LYS A 16 11.62 -41.56 78.81
N ARG A 17 12.37 -40.62 79.37
CA ARG A 17 12.02 -39.19 79.37
C ARG A 17 12.20 -38.55 78.01
N SER A 18 13.24 -38.93 77.26
CA SER A 18 13.59 -38.31 76.00
C SER A 18 13.06 -39.04 74.75
N GLN A 19 12.77 -40.28 74.84
CA GLN A 19 12.37 -41.16 73.71
C GLN A 19 10.98 -41.78 73.94
N GLY A 20 10.30 -42.10 72.83
CA GLY A 20 9.12 -42.99 72.89
C GLY A 20 9.56 -44.43 73.12
N THR A 21 9.07 -45.05 74.20
CA THR A 21 9.42 -46.45 74.49
C THR A 21 8.17 -47.33 74.60
N ILE A 22 8.25 -48.51 74.12
CA ILE A 22 7.21 -49.55 74.22
C ILE A 22 7.82 -50.91 74.35
N GLU A 23 7.19 -51.74 75.17
CA GLU A 23 7.62 -53.09 75.39
C GLU A 23 6.60 -54.08 74.87
N PHE A 24 7.06 -55.17 74.27
CA PHE A 24 6.23 -56.23 73.72
C PHE A 24 6.65 -57.58 74.28
N THR A 25 5.69 -58.52 74.39
CA THR A 25 5.95 -59.92 74.50
C THR A 25 6.66 -60.42 73.24
N MET A 26 7.20 -61.65 73.27
CA MET A 26 7.88 -62.19 72.09
C MET A 26 6.89 -62.57 70.97
N ASP A 27 5.63 -62.67 71.25
CA ASP A 27 4.52 -62.84 70.28
C ASP A 27 3.94 -61.44 69.83
N GLY A 28 4.57 -60.34 70.17
CA GLY A 28 4.20 -59.02 69.72
C GLY A 28 3.08 -58.32 70.46
N LYS A 29 2.60 -58.81 71.60
CA LYS A 29 1.62 -58.11 72.43
C LYS A 29 2.24 -57.03 73.26
N ILE A 30 1.58 -55.93 73.35
CA ILE A 30 2.06 -54.72 74.06
C ILE A 30 1.97 -54.99 75.58
N ILE A 31 3.07 -54.87 76.26
CA ILE A 31 3.17 -54.94 77.72
C ILE A 31 2.94 -53.56 78.33
N THR A 32 3.66 -52.54 77.89
CA THR A 32 3.57 -51.19 78.36
C THR A 32 4.18 -50.21 77.35
N ALA A 33 3.81 -48.99 77.41
CA ALA A 33 4.39 -47.91 76.64
C ALA A 33 4.48 -46.62 77.50
N ASN A 34 5.48 -45.78 77.24
CA ASN A 34 5.61 -44.51 77.94
C ASN A 34 4.75 -43.43 77.30
N LYS A 35 4.61 -42.32 78.01
CA LYS A 35 3.79 -41.18 77.56
C LYS A 35 4.24 -40.62 76.22
N ASN A 36 5.56 -40.60 75.95
CA ASN A 36 6.11 -40.09 74.71
C ASN A 36 5.65 -40.93 73.49
N PHE A 37 5.71 -42.29 73.60
CA PHE A 37 5.26 -43.17 72.56
C PHE A 37 3.73 -43.12 72.36
N LEU A 38 3.00 -43.08 73.46
CA LEU A 38 1.54 -42.96 73.41
C LEU A 38 1.08 -41.67 72.78
N SER A 39 1.63 -40.52 73.21
CA SER A 39 1.33 -39.20 72.62
C SER A 39 1.69 -39.12 71.16
N LEU A 40 2.80 -39.75 70.76
CA LEU A 40 3.24 -39.78 69.35
C LEU A 40 2.20 -40.45 68.45
N LEU A 41 1.65 -41.58 68.87
CA LEU A 41 0.64 -42.31 68.13
C LEU A 41 -0.82 -41.93 68.44
N GLY A 42 -1.04 -41.07 69.47
CA GLY A 42 -2.36 -40.56 69.84
C GLY A 42 -3.20 -41.56 70.63
N TYR A 43 -2.58 -42.51 71.36
CA TYR A 43 -3.28 -43.50 72.14
C TYR A 43 -3.07 -43.25 73.64
N GLU A 44 -3.98 -43.77 74.47
CA GLU A 44 -3.80 -43.98 75.87
C GLU A 44 -3.31 -45.42 76.17
N LEU A 45 -2.64 -45.63 77.28
CA LEU A 45 -2.05 -46.93 77.60
C LEU A 45 -3.07 -48.06 77.65
N GLU A 46 -4.23 -47.82 78.18
CA GLU A 46 -5.35 -48.75 78.31
C GLU A 46 -5.87 -49.22 76.95
N GLU A 47 -5.75 -48.36 75.95
CA GLU A 47 -6.22 -48.64 74.59
C GLU A 47 -5.30 -49.58 73.84
N VAL A 48 -4.00 -49.61 74.19
CA VAL A 48 -3.01 -50.42 73.47
C VAL A 48 -2.51 -51.66 74.23
N LYS A 49 -2.51 -51.60 75.58
CA LYS A 49 -2.01 -52.68 76.43
C LYS A 49 -2.72 -54.02 76.12
N GLY A 50 -1.91 -55.02 75.91
CA GLY A 50 -2.39 -56.37 75.56
C GLY A 50 -2.79 -56.56 74.10
N LYS A 51 -2.87 -55.45 73.29
CA LYS A 51 -3.06 -55.56 71.84
C LYS A 51 -1.76 -55.89 71.15
N HIS A 52 -1.89 -56.35 69.92
CA HIS A 52 -0.71 -56.75 69.13
C HIS A 52 -0.14 -55.60 68.39
N HIS A 53 1.21 -55.56 68.20
CA HIS A 53 1.96 -54.52 67.46
C HIS A 53 1.42 -54.24 66.07
N SER A 54 0.73 -55.23 65.43
CA SER A 54 0.12 -55.03 64.11
C SER A 54 -0.88 -53.88 64.05
N MET A 55 -1.39 -53.40 65.23
CA MET A 55 -2.30 -52.24 65.25
C MET A 55 -1.64 -50.95 64.79
N PHE A 56 -0.31 -50.91 64.78
CA PHE A 56 0.50 -49.71 64.36
C PHE A 56 1.06 -49.81 62.96
N VAL A 57 0.81 -50.88 62.24
CA VAL A 57 1.35 -51.15 60.91
C VAL A 57 0.23 -51.26 59.88
N ASP A 58 0.62 -51.10 58.58
CA ASP A 58 -0.30 -51.32 57.49
C ASP A 58 -0.93 -52.76 57.58
N PRO A 59 -2.26 -52.91 57.44
CA PRO A 59 -2.94 -54.19 57.56
C PRO A 59 -2.46 -55.27 56.60
N GLU A 60 -2.03 -54.86 55.37
CA GLU A 60 -1.49 -55.83 54.40
C GLU A 60 -0.07 -56.23 54.78
N TYR A 61 0.78 -55.29 55.25
CA TYR A 61 2.09 -55.60 55.78
C TYR A 61 1.99 -56.51 57.03
N ALA A 62 1.01 -56.28 57.91
CA ALA A 62 0.79 -57.10 59.10
C ALA A 62 0.51 -58.58 58.77
N LYS A 63 0.01 -58.92 57.58
CA LYS A 63 -0.27 -60.30 57.10
C LYS A 63 0.91 -60.85 56.29
N SER A 64 1.88 -60.08 55.95
CA SER A 64 2.97 -60.43 55.05
C SER A 64 3.96 -61.44 55.68
N PRO A 65 4.66 -62.27 54.87
CA PRO A 65 5.73 -63.09 55.33
C PRO A 65 6.85 -62.34 56.03
N GLU A 66 7.17 -61.11 55.52
CA GLU A 66 8.23 -60.20 56.02
C GLU A 66 7.94 -59.75 57.46
N TYR A 67 6.66 -59.49 57.76
CA TYR A 67 6.25 -59.11 59.13
C TYR A 67 6.35 -60.31 60.12
N ARG A 68 6.10 -61.50 59.63
CA ARG A 68 6.30 -62.72 60.43
C ARG A 68 7.78 -62.97 60.69
N GLU A 69 8.59 -62.95 59.65
CA GLU A 69 10.06 -63.05 59.74
C GLU A 69 10.65 -62.00 60.68
N PHE A 70 10.14 -60.78 60.65
CA PHE A 70 10.58 -59.70 61.56
C PHE A 70 10.45 -60.16 63.05
N TRP A 71 9.32 -60.74 63.44
CA TRP A 71 9.11 -61.23 64.81
C TRP A 71 9.89 -62.51 65.12
N GLU A 72 10.09 -63.43 64.20
CA GLU A 72 10.90 -64.65 64.31
C GLU A 72 12.37 -64.30 64.55
N ARG A 73 12.92 -63.32 63.86
CA ARG A 73 14.29 -62.83 64.04
C ARG A 73 14.47 -62.07 65.37
N LEU A 74 13.49 -61.30 65.80
CA LEU A 74 13.48 -60.76 67.16
C LEU A 74 13.48 -61.89 68.22
N ALA A 75 12.75 -62.92 68.01
CA ALA A 75 12.73 -64.12 68.90
C ALA A 75 14.05 -64.91 68.89
N ALA A 76 14.78 -64.88 67.79
CA ALA A 76 16.15 -65.38 67.68
C ALA A 76 17.21 -64.53 68.38
N GLY A 77 16.86 -63.32 68.85
CA GLY A 77 17.75 -62.37 69.53
C GLY A 77 18.33 -61.28 68.64
N GLU A 78 17.92 -61.18 67.38
CA GLU A 78 18.36 -60.11 66.49
C GLU A 78 17.66 -58.83 66.84
N PHE A 79 18.34 -57.69 66.74
CA PHE A 79 17.72 -56.37 66.89
C PHE A 79 17.56 -55.70 65.51
N PHE A 80 16.58 -54.79 65.39
CA PHE A 80 16.32 -54.01 64.15
C PHE A 80 16.35 -52.52 64.42
N THR A 81 17.13 -51.82 63.62
CA THR A 81 17.14 -50.35 63.61
C THR A 81 16.84 -49.87 62.20
N ALA A 82 15.70 -49.17 62.04
CA ALA A 82 15.29 -48.59 60.78
C ALA A 82 14.30 -47.46 61.00
N GLU A 83 13.99 -46.75 59.92
CA GLU A 83 12.83 -45.87 59.83
C GLU A 83 11.61 -46.70 59.50
N PHE A 84 10.55 -46.48 60.25
CA PHE A 84 9.30 -47.25 60.08
C PHE A 84 8.12 -46.31 59.92
N HIS A 85 7.26 -46.59 58.94
CA HIS A 85 5.95 -45.98 58.84
C HIS A 85 4.98 -46.67 59.81
N ARG A 86 4.28 -45.88 60.63
CA ARG A 86 3.31 -46.39 61.62
C ARG A 86 2.02 -45.59 61.58
N PHE A 87 0.96 -46.24 61.91
CA PHE A 87 -0.37 -45.67 61.97
C PHE A 87 -0.80 -45.49 63.42
N GLY A 88 -1.05 -44.26 63.80
CA GLY A 88 -1.62 -43.89 65.09
C GLY A 88 -3.14 -43.97 65.11
N LYS A 89 -3.74 -43.51 66.22
CA LYS A 89 -5.19 -43.49 66.41
C LYS A 89 -5.86 -42.64 65.33
N GLY A 90 -6.97 -43.18 64.77
CA GLY A 90 -7.71 -42.50 63.67
C GLY A 90 -6.96 -42.48 62.35
N GLY A 91 -5.96 -43.33 62.12
CA GLY A 91 -5.17 -43.35 60.88
C GLY A 91 -4.06 -42.29 60.80
N LYS A 92 -3.64 -41.71 61.94
CA LYS A 92 -2.57 -40.75 61.96
C LYS A 92 -1.26 -41.34 61.41
N ASP A 93 -0.76 -40.77 60.31
CA ASP A 93 0.55 -41.13 59.73
C ASP A 93 1.71 -40.65 60.59
N VAL A 94 2.56 -41.55 61.03
CA VAL A 94 3.71 -41.29 61.84
C VAL A 94 4.92 -42.05 61.33
N TRP A 95 6.02 -41.32 61.07
CA TRP A 95 7.29 -41.90 60.72
C TRP A 95 8.19 -41.90 61.95
N ILE A 96 8.74 -43.07 62.30
CA ILE A 96 9.62 -43.19 63.44
C ILE A 96 10.96 -43.78 63.03
N GLN A 97 12.04 -43.22 63.55
CA GLN A 97 13.32 -43.90 63.64
C GLN A 97 13.28 -44.78 64.90
N ALA A 98 13.31 -46.07 64.74
CA ALA A 98 13.14 -46.96 65.89
C ALA A 98 14.12 -48.12 65.91
N THR A 99 14.50 -48.52 67.14
CA THR A 99 15.22 -49.76 67.42
C THR A 99 14.35 -50.71 68.20
N TYR A 100 14.15 -51.89 67.69
CA TYR A 100 13.50 -53.01 68.38
C TYR A 100 14.62 -53.90 68.91
N CYS A 101 14.75 -54.03 70.24
CA CYS A 101 15.82 -54.78 70.89
C CYS A 101 15.24 -55.88 71.79
N PRO A 102 15.51 -57.15 71.52
CA PRO A 102 15.14 -58.23 72.41
C PRO A 102 15.87 -58.12 73.73
N VAL A 103 15.15 -58.22 74.86
CA VAL A 103 15.71 -58.17 76.21
C VAL A 103 15.91 -59.66 76.62
N LEU A 104 17.15 -59.95 76.98
CA LEU A 104 17.57 -61.32 77.36
C LEU A 104 17.37 -61.55 78.86
N ASN A 105 16.94 -62.74 79.26
CA ASN A 105 16.90 -63.20 80.64
C ASN A 105 18.31 -63.64 81.12
N LYS A 106 18.43 -64.07 82.35
CA LYS A 106 19.73 -64.49 82.97
C LYS A 106 20.34 -65.73 82.27
N HIS A 107 19.58 -66.42 81.44
CA HIS A 107 20.05 -67.58 80.64
C HIS A 107 20.37 -67.22 79.17
N GLY A 108 20.40 -65.92 78.82
CA GLY A 108 20.66 -65.44 77.47
C GLY A 108 19.47 -65.64 76.48
N LYS A 109 18.28 -65.98 76.91
CA LYS A 109 17.09 -66.16 76.04
C LYS A 109 16.26 -64.90 76.03
N PRO A 110 15.82 -64.37 74.82
CA PRO A 110 14.88 -63.33 74.70
C PRO A 110 13.56 -63.61 75.40
N TYR A 111 13.03 -62.65 76.16
CA TYR A 111 11.76 -62.85 76.88
C TYR A 111 10.78 -61.69 76.68
N LYS A 112 11.22 -60.55 76.18
CA LYS A 112 10.45 -59.40 75.70
C LYS A 112 11.24 -58.60 74.72
N VAL A 113 10.57 -57.72 73.93
CA VAL A 113 11.18 -56.77 73.03
C VAL A 113 10.98 -55.40 73.65
N PHE A 114 12.06 -54.63 73.77
CA PHE A 114 12.06 -53.21 74.14
C PHE A 114 12.31 -52.42 72.88
N LYS A 115 11.38 -51.50 72.59
CA LYS A 115 11.52 -50.57 71.44
C LYS A 115 11.74 -49.16 71.93
N VAL A 116 12.72 -48.52 71.30
CA VAL A 116 12.96 -47.07 71.44
C VAL A 116 12.64 -46.42 70.09
N ALA A 117 11.94 -45.32 70.13
CA ALA A 117 11.49 -44.62 68.92
C ALA A 117 11.59 -43.10 69.06
N SER A 118 12.07 -42.45 68.03
CA SER A 118 12.02 -41.01 67.84
C SER A 118 11.11 -40.64 66.68
N ASP A 119 10.35 -39.58 66.82
CA ASP A 119 9.53 -39.05 65.73
C ASP A 119 10.42 -38.37 64.66
N VAL A 120 10.26 -38.79 63.43
CA VAL A 120 10.94 -38.23 62.25
C VAL A 120 9.92 -37.79 61.19
N THR A 121 8.65 -37.66 61.59
CA THR A 121 7.54 -37.34 60.66
C THR A 121 7.76 -35.99 59.97
N ASP A 122 8.08 -34.97 60.73
CA ASP A 122 8.30 -33.61 60.18
C ASP A 122 9.53 -33.56 59.28
N GLN A 123 10.59 -34.28 59.64
CA GLN A 123 11.79 -34.37 58.79
C GLN A 123 11.47 -35.08 57.46
N LYS A 124 10.68 -36.14 57.50
CA LYS A 124 10.21 -36.86 56.31
C LYS A 124 9.31 -35.99 55.43
N ARG A 125 8.38 -35.25 56.03
CA ARG A 125 7.50 -34.32 55.32
C ARG A 125 8.29 -33.21 54.64
N GLN A 126 9.20 -32.56 55.36
CA GLN A 126 10.04 -31.52 54.79
C GLN A 126 10.93 -32.03 53.65
N LYS A 127 11.54 -33.21 53.82
CA LYS A 127 12.36 -33.83 52.78
C LYS A 127 11.54 -34.17 51.54
N SER A 128 10.32 -34.69 51.72
CA SER A 128 9.38 -35.01 50.63
C SER A 128 8.88 -33.74 49.93
N ASP A 129 8.56 -32.69 50.71
CA ASP A 129 8.12 -31.40 50.16
C ASP A 129 9.25 -30.73 49.33
N TYR A 130 10.47 -30.69 49.84
CA TYR A 130 11.61 -30.16 49.06
C TYR A 130 11.86 -30.98 47.79
N ALA A 131 11.80 -32.30 47.87
CA ALA A 131 11.96 -33.14 46.69
C ALA A 131 10.84 -32.87 45.64
N GLY A 132 9.60 -32.74 46.11
CA GLY A 132 8.47 -32.42 45.24
C GLY A 132 8.59 -31.03 44.59
N GLN A 133 9.04 -30.00 45.33
CA GLN A 133 9.29 -28.66 44.80
C GLN A 133 10.38 -28.69 43.72
N ILE A 134 11.51 -29.37 43.97
CA ILE A 134 12.62 -29.50 43.00
C ILE A 134 12.13 -30.24 41.73
N GLU A 135 11.35 -31.30 41.90
CA GLU A 135 10.76 -32.04 40.77
C GLU A 135 9.81 -31.14 39.94
N ALA A 136 8.94 -30.39 40.61
CA ALA A 136 8.01 -29.47 39.96
C ALA A 136 8.75 -28.38 39.15
N ILE A 137 9.79 -27.78 39.73
CA ILE A 137 10.66 -26.83 39.04
C ILE A 137 11.34 -27.51 37.83
N GLY A 138 11.85 -28.72 38.01
CA GLY A 138 12.50 -29.48 36.93
C GLY A 138 11.59 -29.87 35.78
N LYS A 139 10.26 -30.00 36.00
CA LYS A 139 9.26 -30.23 34.94
C LYS A 139 9.00 -28.97 34.10
N SER A 140 9.05 -27.79 34.70
CA SER A 140 8.69 -26.52 34.05
C SER A 140 9.89 -25.73 33.51
N GLN A 141 11.08 -25.91 34.06
CA GLN A 141 12.27 -25.15 33.70
C GLN A 141 13.41 -26.03 33.18
N ALA A 142 14.27 -25.45 32.36
CA ALA A 142 15.55 -26.02 32.00
C ALA A 142 16.51 -25.89 33.18
N VAL A 143 16.99 -27.02 33.72
CA VAL A 143 17.85 -27.05 34.89
C VAL A 143 19.20 -27.71 34.53
N ILE A 144 20.27 -27.08 34.95
CA ILE A 144 21.64 -27.64 34.84
C ILE A 144 22.47 -27.28 36.06
N GLU A 145 23.27 -28.24 36.53
CA GLU A 145 24.11 -28.11 37.70
C GLU A 145 25.60 -28.12 37.30
N PHE A 146 26.37 -27.31 38.00
CA PHE A 146 27.81 -27.20 37.81
C PHE A 146 28.53 -27.33 39.15
N ASP A 147 29.75 -27.82 39.11
CA ASP A 147 30.66 -27.60 40.23
C ASP A 147 31.15 -26.13 40.26
N MET A 148 31.93 -25.77 41.25
CA MET A 148 32.40 -24.41 41.42
C MET A 148 33.46 -23.98 40.37
N ASP A 149 33.97 -24.92 39.60
CA ASP A 149 34.85 -24.65 38.46
C ASP A 149 34.12 -24.60 37.12
N GLY A 150 32.78 -24.73 37.14
CA GLY A 150 31.93 -24.63 35.96
C GLY A 150 31.80 -25.93 35.16
N LYS A 151 32.21 -27.07 35.72
CA LYS A 151 32.05 -28.39 35.12
C LYS A 151 30.64 -28.90 35.34
N ILE A 152 30.01 -29.41 34.31
CA ILE A 152 28.61 -29.86 34.32
C ILE A 152 28.49 -31.14 35.10
N LEU A 153 27.69 -31.15 36.14
CA LEU A 153 27.36 -32.29 36.99
C LEU A 153 26.11 -33.02 36.46
N MET A 154 25.08 -32.29 36.15
CA MET A 154 23.79 -32.82 35.74
C MET A 154 23.03 -31.80 34.88
N ALA A 155 22.18 -32.26 33.98
CA ALA A 155 21.18 -31.44 33.26
C ALA A 155 19.88 -32.22 33.10
N ASN A 156 18.74 -31.55 33.23
CA ASN A 156 17.45 -32.15 33.00
C ASN A 156 17.09 -32.20 31.50
N GLN A 157 16.06 -32.92 31.14
CA GLN A 157 15.66 -33.08 29.75
C GLN A 157 15.30 -31.74 29.09
N ASN A 158 14.60 -30.85 29.80
CA ASN A 158 14.25 -29.52 29.25
C ASN A 158 15.50 -28.72 28.83
N PHE A 159 16.58 -28.77 29.62
CA PHE A 159 17.83 -28.10 29.25
C PHE A 159 18.49 -28.76 28.03
N LEU A 160 18.51 -30.11 28.02
CA LEU A 160 19.09 -30.87 26.93
C LEU A 160 18.37 -30.63 25.61
N ASP A 161 17.04 -30.61 25.62
CA ASP A 161 16.20 -30.33 24.46
C ASP A 161 16.39 -28.91 23.94
N ALA A 162 16.39 -27.91 24.83
CA ALA A 162 16.62 -26.51 24.46
C ALA A 162 17.97 -26.33 23.77
N MET A 163 19.02 -26.98 24.28
CA MET A 163 20.39 -26.86 23.77
C MET A 163 20.73 -27.88 22.65
N GLY A 164 19.89 -28.88 22.43
CA GLY A 164 20.07 -29.92 21.40
C GLY A 164 21.17 -30.94 21.72
N TYR A 165 21.47 -31.16 23.00
CA TYR A 165 22.48 -32.13 23.46
C TYR A 165 21.83 -33.30 24.18
N THR A 166 22.57 -34.41 24.27
CA THR A 166 22.31 -35.47 25.23
C THR A 166 23.14 -35.26 26.51
N LEU A 167 22.70 -35.84 27.63
CA LEU A 167 23.44 -35.75 28.89
C LEU A 167 24.90 -36.24 28.77
N ALA A 168 25.08 -37.36 28.07
CA ALA A 168 26.43 -37.94 27.86
C ALA A 168 27.36 -37.01 27.07
N GLU A 169 26.84 -36.16 26.23
CA GLU A 169 27.62 -35.20 25.44
C GLU A 169 28.08 -34.00 26.26
N VAL A 170 27.40 -33.64 27.34
CA VAL A 170 27.69 -32.44 28.13
C VAL A 170 28.24 -32.73 29.53
N GLN A 171 27.87 -33.83 30.16
CA GLN A 171 28.29 -34.16 31.50
C GLN A 171 29.83 -34.21 31.61
N GLY A 172 30.34 -33.58 32.61
CA GLY A 172 31.79 -33.47 32.83
C GLY A 172 32.50 -32.41 31.97
N LYS A 173 31.82 -31.81 30.96
CA LYS A 173 32.38 -30.68 30.21
C LYS A 173 32.16 -29.38 30.96
N HIS A 174 32.93 -28.34 30.57
CA HIS A 174 32.83 -27.05 31.19
C HIS A 174 31.74 -26.18 30.55
N HIS A 175 31.04 -25.33 31.31
CA HIS A 175 30.01 -24.38 30.91
C HIS A 175 30.36 -23.58 29.64
N GLN A 176 31.65 -23.32 29.41
CA GLN A 176 32.10 -22.57 28.24
C GLN A 176 31.67 -23.14 26.90
N ILE A 177 31.24 -24.40 26.80
CA ILE A 177 30.71 -25.01 25.56
C ILE A 177 29.42 -24.37 25.09
N PHE A 178 28.69 -23.66 25.97
CA PHE A 178 27.45 -23.00 25.69
C PHE A 178 27.59 -21.49 25.45
N VAL A 179 28.78 -20.94 25.45
CA VAL A 179 29.03 -19.50 25.31
C VAL A 179 29.89 -19.22 24.08
N ASP A 180 29.83 -17.97 23.62
CA ASP A 180 30.73 -17.51 22.56
C ASP A 180 32.21 -17.72 22.95
N PRO A 181 33.06 -18.27 22.07
CA PRO A 181 34.45 -18.53 22.35
C PRO A 181 35.25 -17.28 22.73
N ALA A 182 34.90 -16.10 22.21
CA ALA A 182 35.54 -14.84 22.56
C ALA A 182 35.13 -14.42 23.98
N TYR A 183 33.82 -14.53 24.30
CA TYR A 183 33.33 -14.27 25.66
C TYR A 183 33.89 -15.25 26.68
N ALA A 184 34.05 -16.53 26.35
CA ALA A 184 34.62 -17.53 27.23
C ALA A 184 36.05 -17.19 27.69
N LYS A 185 36.80 -16.40 26.90
CA LYS A 185 38.17 -15.93 27.21
C LYS A 185 38.20 -14.54 27.86
N SER A 186 37.06 -13.88 27.98
CA SER A 186 36.98 -12.49 28.45
C SER A 186 37.14 -12.36 29.97
N PRO A 187 37.56 -11.19 30.46
CA PRO A 187 37.56 -10.88 31.89
C PRO A 187 36.18 -10.96 32.53
N GLU A 188 35.12 -10.63 31.76
CA GLU A 188 33.74 -10.66 32.22
C GLU A 188 33.29 -12.07 32.55
N TYR A 189 33.66 -13.08 31.74
CA TYR A 189 33.38 -14.48 32.00
C TYR A 189 34.10 -15.00 33.23
N LYS A 190 35.34 -14.57 33.46
CA LYS A 190 36.10 -14.90 34.69
C LYS A 190 35.39 -14.29 35.91
N LYS A 191 35.03 -13.02 35.84
CA LYS A 191 34.30 -12.32 36.91
C LYS A 191 32.95 -12.97 37.19
N PHE A 192 32.25 -13.47 36.16
CA PHE A 192 31.00 -14.22 36.31
C PHE A 192 31.19 -15.41 37.26
N TRP A 193 32.18 -16.28 37.05
CA TRP A 193 32.43 -17.42 37.91
C TRP A 193 33.00 -17.01 39.29
N GLU A 194 33.77 -15.95 39.38
CA GLU A 194 34.23 -15.39 40.67
C GLU A 194 33.03 -14.93 41.53
N THR A 195 32.06 -14.29 40.92
CA THR A 195 30.82 -13.86 41.59
C THR A 195 30.05 -15.05 42.15
N LEU A 196 29.90 -16.11 41.38
CA LEU A 196 29.22 -17.34 41.84
C LEU A 196 30.00 -18.04 42.97
N ARG A 197 31.35 -18.08 42.91
CA ARG A 197 32.21 -18.59 44.00
C ARG A 197 32.09 -17.78 45.29
N SER A 198 31.74 -16.51 45.17
CA SER A 198 31.50 -15.67 46.37
C SER A 198 30.14 -15.92 47.02
N GLY A 199 29.32 -16.84 46.51
CA GLY A 199 27.99 -17.17 47.00
C GLY A 199 26.89 -16.23 46.49
N LYS A 200 27.17 -15.32 45.54
CA LYS A 200 26.21 -14.41 44.96
C LYS A 200 25.58 -15.02 43.72
N TYR A 201 24.25 -14.98 43.62
CA TYR A 201 23.54 -15.43 42.42
C TYR A 201 23.63 -14.37 41.30
N MET A 202 23.40 -14.80 40.06
CA MET A 202 23.33 -13.94 38.89
C MET A 202 22.09 -14.29 38.08
N SER A 203 21.33 -13.27 37.69
CA SER A 203 20.12 -13.43 36.87
C SER A 203 20.14 -12.39 35.76
N ALA A 204 19.97 -12.86 34.53
CA ALA A 204 19.88 -12.02 33.32
C ALA A 204 19.34 -12.82 32.13
N GLU A 205 19.17 -12.13 31.02
CA GLU A 205 19.05 -12.76 29.71
C GLU A 205 20.45 -13.07 29.16
N TYR A 206 20.58 -14.25 28.60
CA TYR A 206 21.88 -14.70 28.07
C TYR A 206 21.67 -15.30 26.68
N ARG A 207 22.56 -14.93 25.76
CA ARG A 207 22.74 -15.66 24.51
C ARG A 207 23.63 -16.88 24.76
N ARG A 208 23.18 -18.03 24.33
CA ARG A 208 23.91 -19.30 24.47
C ARG A 208 23.92 -20.03 23.13
N PHE A 209 24.86 -20.96 22.99
CA PHE A 209 25.03 -21.76 21.80
C PHE A 209 24.83 -23.24 22.12
N GLY A 210 23.84 -23.84 21.49
CA GLY A 210 23.59 -25.27 21.55
C GLY A 210 24.44 -26.06 20.55
N LYS A 211 24.09 -27.33 20.39
CA LYS A 211 24.75 -28.25 19.45
C LYS A 211 24.68 -27.72 18.02
N GLY A 212 25.84 -27.82 17.29
CA GLY A 212 25.91 -27.33 15.93
C GLY A 212 25.89 -25.79 15.79
N GLY A 213 26.07 -25.04 16.88
CA GLY A 213 26.03 -23.58 16.85
C GLY A 213 24.62 -22.99 16.92
N LYS A 214 23.59 -23.77 17.28
CA LYS A 214 22.21 -23.29 17.47
C LYS A 214 22.20 -22.16 18.49
N GLU A 215 21.83 -20.96 18.07
CA GLU A 215 21.67 -19.83 18.97
C GLU A 215 20.39 -19.98 19.80
N VAL A 216 20.52 -19.86 21.12
CA VAL A 216 19.43 -19.96 22.08
C VAL A 216 19.50 -18.79 23.05
N TRP A 217 18.43 -18.04 23.16
CA TRP A 217 18.28 -16.97 24.14
C TRP A 217 17.55 -17.51 25.35
N ILE A 218 18.15 -17.31 26.51
CA ILE A 218 17.58 -17.81 27.77
C ILE A 218 17.46 -16.69 28.79
N GLN A 219 16.33 -16.63 29.48
CA GLN A 219 16.20 -15.94 30.74
C GLN A 219 16.66 -16.91 31.82
N ALA A 220 17.76 -16.62 32.50
CA ALA A 220 18.33 -17.59 33.42
C ALA A 220 18.87 -16.99 34.72
N SER A 221 18.78 -17.79 35.81
CA SER A 221 19.44 -17.49 37.08
C SER A 221 20.44 -18.60 37.41
N TYR A 222 21.62 -18.23 37.85
CA TYR A 222 22.66 -19.10 38.35
C TYR A 222 22.76 -18.92 39.85
N ASN A 223 22.50 -19.99 40.61
CA ASN A 223 22.31 -19.94 42.04
C ASN A 223 23.34 -20.85 42.74
N PRO A 224 24.32 -20.30 43.47
CA PRO A 224 25.23 -21.11 44.29
C PRO A 224 24.44 -21.80 45.42
N ILE A 225 24.67 -23.10 45.56
CA ILE A 225 24.13 -23.89 46.68
C ILE A 225 25.23 -23.99 47.74
N LEU A 226 24.87 -23.71 48.98
CA LEU A 226 25.81 -23.67 50.11
C LEU A 226 25.79 -24.98 50.90
N ASP A 227 26.95 -25.40 51.38
CA ASP A 227 27.08 -26.51 52.32
C ASP A 227 26.64 -26.10 53.75
N MET A 228 26.72 -27.02 54.71
CA MET A 228 26.34 -26.81 56.11
C MET A 228 27.20 -25.74 56.82
N ASN A 229 28.34 -25.37 56.22
CA ASN A 229 29.24 -24.32 56.73
C ASN A 229 29.04 -22.98 56.01
N GLY A 230 28.03 -22.86 55.13
CA GLY A 230 27.76 -21.66 54.38
C GLY A 230 28.68 -21.44 53.17
N ARG A 231 29.43 -22.47 52.72
CA ARG A 231 30.36 -22.37 51.60
C ARG A 231 29.68 -22.87 50.31
N PRO A 232 29.78 -22.15 49.19
CA PRO A 232 29.29 -22.62 47.90
C PRO A 232 30.02 -23.91 47.47
N PHE A 233 29.27 -24.94 47.09
CA PHE A 233 29.81 -26.22 46.63
C PHE A 233 29.34 -26.65 45.25
N LYS A 234 28.23 -26.09 44.76
CA LYS A 234 27.74 -26.25 43.39
C LYS A 234 26.92 -25.04 42.97
N VAL A 235 26.70 -24.88 41.66
CA VAL A 235 25.79 -23.88 41.09
C VAL A 235 24.63 -24.61 40.40
N VAL A 236 23.40 -24.24 40.72
CA VAL A 236 22.20 -24.67 40.00
C VAL A 236 21.71 -23.52 39.15
N LYS A 237 21.58 -23.78 37.87
CA LYS A 237 21.01 -22.84 36.92
C LYS A 237 19.59 -23.24 36.58
N TYR A 238 18.69 -22.31 36.70
CA TYR A 238 17.32 -22.37 36.18
C TYR A 238 17.20 -21.47 34.97
N ALA A 239 16.59 -21.95 33.88
CA ALA A 239 16.47 -21.17 32.65
C ALA A 239 15.15 -21.44 31.93
N THR A 240 14.64 -20.42 31.28
CA THR A 240 13.54 -20.47 30.33
C THR A 240 14.07 -20.09 28.96
N ASP A 241 13.75 -20.87 27.93
CA ASP A 241 14.06 -20.51 26.54
C ASP A 241 13.12 -19.39 26.08
N VAL A 242 13.68 -18.24 25.74
CA VAL A 242 12.97 -17.04 25.25
C VAL A 242 13.35 -16.71 23.81
N THR A 243 13.90 -17.70 23.07
CA THR A 243 14.37 -17.53 21.69
C THR A 243 13.22 -17.13 20.77
N ALA A 244 12.08 -17.80 20.88
CA ALA A 244 10.91 -17.52 20.04
C ALA A 244 10.34 -16.12 20.27
N GLU A 245 10.33 -15.65 21.53
CA GLU A 245 9.90 -14.30 21.91
C GLU A 245 10.87 -13.25 21.36
N LYS A 246 12.19 -13.49 21.48
CA LYS A 246 13.22 -12.59 20.94
C LYS A 246 13.17 -12.49 19.43
N LEU A 247 13.01 -13.60 18.73
CA LEU A 247 12.89 -13.62 17.27
C LEU A 247 11.64 -12.88 16.81
N ARG A 248 10.50 -13.09 17.47
CA ARG A 248 9.26 -12.36 17.15
C ARG A 248 9.40 -10.85 17.40
N ALA A 249 9.99 -10.48 18.52
CA ALA A 249 10.22 -9.06 18.84
C ALA A 249 11.15 -8.41 17.80
N ALA A 250 12.25 -9.07 17.42
CA ALA A 250 13.18 -8.59 16.40
C ALA A 250 12.52 -8.52 15.00
N ASP A 251 11.66 -9.48 14.66
CA ASP A 251 10.90 -9.46 13.40
C ASP A 251 9.92 -8.28 13.35
N TYR A 252 9.14 -8.05 14.40
CA TYR A 252 8.24 -6.90 14.50
C TYR A 252 9.00 -5.57 14.44
N GLU A 253 10.11 -5.45 15.15
CA GLU A 253 10.95 -4.25 15.13
C GLU A 253 11.51 -4.01 13.72
N GLY A 254 11.99 -5.07 13.06
CA GLY A 254 12.47 -5.03 11.69
C GLY A 254 11.39 -4.63 10.68
N GLN A 255 10.17 -5.13 10.83
CA GLN A 255 9.03 -4.75 9.98
C GLN A 255 8.67 -3.27 10.16
N ILE A 256 8.60 -2.79 11.39
CA ILE A 256 8.31 -1.38 11.70
C ILE A 256 9.41 -0.47 11.13
N ASP A 257 10.67 -0.85 11.27
CA ASP A 257 11.80 -0.11 10.72
C ASP A 257 11.77 -0.07 9.18
N ALA A 258 11.44 -1.19 8.53
CA ALA A 258 11.29 -1.27 7.08
C ALA A 258 10.15 -0.36 6.56
N ILE A 259 9.00 -0.36 7.23
CA ILE A 259 7.88 0.54 6.92
C ILE A 259 8.32 2.00 7.13
N GLY A 260 9.01 2.28 8.24
CA GLY A 260 9.51 3.61 8.57
C GLY A 260 10.51 4.18 7.56
N LYS A 261 11.27 3.32 6.86
CA LYS A 261 12.18 3.72 5.77
C LYS A 261 11.47 4.08 4.47
N SER A 262 10.34 3.45 4.17
CA SER A 262 9.60 3.62 2.90
C SER A 262 8.45 4.60 3.00
N GLN A 263 7.84 4.79 4.17
CA GLN A 263 6.66 5.62 4.35
C GLN A 263 6.89 6.77 5.33
N ALA A 264 6.11 7.83 5.17
CA ALA A 264 5.98 8.89 6.16
C ALA A 264 5.14 8.37 7.33
N VAL A 265 5.73 8.31 8.52
CA VAL A 265 5.09 7.77 9.73
C VAL A 265 5.02 8.85 10.80
N ILE A 266 3.85 8.99 11.41
CA ILE A 266 3.64 9.87 12.55
C ILE A 266 2.66 9.23 13.53
N SER A 267 2.90 9.38 14.82
CA SER A 267 2.06 8.84 15.89
C SER A 267 1.42 9.93 16.74
N PHE A 268 0.22 9.64 17.24
CA PHE A 268 -0.60 10.55 18.00
C PHE A 268 -1.17 9.88 19.24
N GLU A 269 -1.42 10.67 20.28
CA GLU A 269 -2.39 10.32 21.33
C GLU A 269 -3.81 10.28 20.74
N LEU A 270 -4.76 9.72 21.47
CA LEU A 270 -6.16 9.63 21.03
C LEU A 270 -6.88 10.98 20.89
N ASP A 271 -6.33 12.04 21.46
CA ASP A 271 -6.81 13.41 21.31
C ASP A 271 -6.21 14.15 20.11
N GLY A 272 -5.32 13.49 19.37
CA GLY A 272 -4.60 14.05 18.23
C GLY A 272 -3.30 14.75 18.57
N THR A 273 -2.82 14.68 19.81
CA THR A 273 -1.51 15.22 20.21
C THR A 273 -0.38 14.38 19.57
N ILE A 274 0.56 15.02 18.90
CA ILE A 274 1.67 14.37 18.19
C ILE A 274 2.69 13.84 19.20
N ILE A 275 2.95 12.54 19.15
CA ILE A 275 3.94 11.83 19.98
C ILE A 275 5.31 11.86 19.30
N ASP A 276 5.36 11.43 18.04
CA ASP A 276 6.61 11.26 17.29
C ASP A 276 6.35 11.22 15.78
N ALA A 277 7.39 11.50 14.96
CA ALA A 277 7.34 11.44 13.51
C ALA A 277 8.71 11.07 12.93
N ASN A 278 8.72 10.25 11.87
CA ASN A 278 9.96 9.88 11.19
C ASN A 278 10.42 10.96 10.18
N ASP A 279 11.65 10.80 9.69
CA ASP A 279 12.26 11.75 8.76
C ASP A 279 11.47 11.90 7.45
N ASN A 280 10.85 10.84 6.94
CA ASN A 280 10.03 10.91 5.74
C ASN A 280 8.83 11.85 5.94
N PHE A 281 8.14 11.75 7.08
CA PHE A 281 7.05 12.67 7.41
C PHE A 281 7.55 14.11 7.58
N LEU A 282 8.64 14.29 8.32
CA LEU A 282 9.23 15.60 8.57
C LEU A 282 9.64 16.29 7.26
N ASN A 283 10.27 15.57 6.34
CA ASN A 283 10.69 16.06 5.03
C ASN A 283 9.49 16.40 4.13
N ALA A 284 8.48 15.53 4.04
CA ALA A 284 7.28 15.77 3.23
C ALA A 284 6.55 17.04 3.68
N MET A 285 6.39 17.23 4.99
CA MET A 285 5.66 18.35 5.58
C MET A 285 6.54 19.61 5.81
N GLY A 286 7.88 19.50 5.71
CA GLY A 286 8.83 20.60 5.91
C GLY A 286 9.02 21.03 7.36
N TYR A 287 8.69 20.19 8.34
CA TYR A 287 8.84 20.45 9.77
C TYR A 287 10.07 19.77 10.35
N LYS A 288 10.52 20.26 11.51
CA LYS A 288 11.42 19.51 12.40
C LYS A 288 10.58 18.84 13.51
N LEU A 289 11.05 17.74 14.05
CA LEU A 289 10.32 17.03 15.11
C LEU A 289 9.99 17.94 16.31
N ALA A 290 10.90 18.81 16.69
CA ALA A 290 10.70 19.78 17.77
C ALA A 290 9.56 20.79 17.50
N ASP A 291 9.23 21.05 16.24
CA ASP A 291 8.10 21.94 15.87
C ASP A 291 6.75 21.23 16.04
N LEU A 292 6.73 19.90 16.01
CA LEU A 292 5.52 19.06 15.97
C LEU A 292 5.19 18.39 17.30
N LYS A 293 6.20 17.84 17.98
CA LYS A 293 6.02 17.05 19.20
C LYS A 293 5.25 17.81 20.29
N GLY A 294 4.20 17.23 20.80
CA GLY A 294 3.29 17.83 21.77
C GLY A 294 2.28 18.83 21.17
N ARG A 295 2.32 19.08 19.85
CA ARG A 295 1.29 19.87 19.16
C ARG A 295 0.15 18.94 18.72
N ASN A 296 -1.00 19.55 18.36
CA ASN A 296 -2.14 18.78 17.88
C ASN A 296 -2.12 18.62 16.35
N HIS A 297 -2.64 17.49 15.86
CA HIS A 297 -2.80 17.16 14.43
C HIS A 297 -3.43 18.30 13.60
N SER A 298 -4.34 19.08 14.21
CA SER A 298 -5.01 20.21 13.58
C SER A 298 -4.07 21.23 12.95
N MET A 299 -2.82 21.32 13.44
CA MET A 299 -1.83 22.24 12.86
C MET A 299 -1.42 21.90 11.42
N CYS A 300 -1.61 20.65 11.01
CA CYS A 300 -1.32 20.15 9.66
C CYS A 300 -2.58 20.05 8.78
N VAL A 301 -3.69 20.64 9.21
CA VAL A 301 -5.00 20.55 8.57
C VAL A 301 -5.55 21.95 8.31
N ASP A 302 -6.34 22.08 7.25
CA ASP A 302 -7.04 23.34 6.95
C ASP A 302 -7.87 23.80 8.17
N PRO A 303 -7.69 25.04 8.66
CA PRO A 303 -8.41 25.54 9.82
C PRO A 303 -9.93 25.50 9.70
N GLU A 304 -10.49 25.66 8.50
CA GLU A 304 -11.94 25.57 8.29
C GLU A 304 -12.42 24.13 8.40
N TYR A 305 -11.67 23.17 7.83
CA TYR A 305 -12.00 21.75 7.98
C TYR A 305 -11.93 21.29 9.45
N VAL A 306 -10.98 21.78 10.22
CA VAL A 306 -10.87 21.47 11.67
C VAL A 306 -12.14 21.81 12.45
N LYS A 307 -12.89 22.84 12.04
CA LYS A 307 -14.13 23.28 12.70
C LYS A 307 -15.33 22.39 12.37
N THR A 308 -15.25 21.55 11.34
CA THR A 308 -16.35 20.72 10.87
C THR A 308 -16.63 19.53 11.78
N ASP A 309 -17.85 19.02 11.73
CA ASP A 309 -18.22 17.79 12.41
C ASP A 309 -17.50 16.57 11.80
N ALA A 310 -17.21 16.58 10.50
CA ALA A 310 -16.43 15.54 9.84
C ALA A 310 -15.04 15.33 10.48
N TYR A 311 -14.35 16.40 10.88
CA TYR A 311 -13.08 16.30 11.59
C TYR A 311 -13.24 15.75 13.02
N LYS A 312 -14.33 16.09 13.70
CA LYS A 312 -14.64 15.55 15.03
C LYS A 312 -14.97 14.06 14.95
N ASP A 313 -15.78 13.67 13.96
CA ASP A 313 -16.18 12.28 13.71
C ASP A 313 -14.99 11.42 13.30
N PHE A 314 -14.06 11.94 12.51
CA PHE A 314 -12.80 11.30 12.17
C PHE A 314 -12.01 10.87 13.43
N TRP A 315 -11.80 11.77 14.38
CA TRP A 315 -11.13 11.43 15.63
C TRP A 315 -11.99 10.58 16.58
N ALA A 316 -13.31 10.73 16.52
CA ALA A 316 -14.22 9.87 17.29
C ALA A 316 -14.17 8.42 16.81
N ALA A 317 -14.10 8.18 15.50
CA ALA A 317 -13.93 6.86 14.91
C ALA A 317 -12.61 6.21 15.34
N LEU A 318 -11.50 6.95 15.29
CA LEU A 318 -10.18 6.47 15.74
C LEU A 318 -10.20 6.07 17.23
N ARG A 319 -10.89 6.85 18.08
CA ARG A 319 -11.07 6.51 19.50
C ARG A 319 -11.90 5.26 19.73
N ARG A 320 -12.83 4.93 18.82
CA ARG A 320 -13.58 3.66 18.86
C ARG A 320 -12.79 2.47 18.35
N GLY A 321 -11.58 2.70 17.80
CA GLY A 321 -10.75 1.65 17.22
C GLY A 321 -10.96 1.43 15.70
N GLU A 322 -11.69 2.32 15.03
CA GLU A 322 -11.95 2.27 13.60
C GLU A 322 -10.84 3.01 12.85
N TYR A 323 -10.15 2.34 11.92
CA TYR A 323 -9.12 2.99 11.10
C TYR A 323 -9.76 3.94 10.07
N GLN A 324 -8.99 4.94 9.64
CA GLN A 324 -9.40 5.90 8.62
C GLN A 324 -8.36 5.93 7.50
N SER A 325 -8.78 5.82 6.24
CA SER A 325 -7.88 5.85 5.09
C SER A 325 -8.44 6.69 3.95
N GLY A 326 -7.55 7.28 3.15
CA GLY A 326 -7.92 8.08 1.99
C GLY A 326 -6.81 9.02 1.54
N GLU A 327 -7.13 9.83 0.54
CA GLU A 327 -6.31 10.97 0.13
C GLU A 327 -6.71 12.20 0.95
N PHE A 328 -5.71 12.88 1.50
CA PHE A 328 -5.93 14.03 2.35
C PHE A 328 -5.03 15.19 1.93
N LYS A 329 -5.62 16.37 1.77
CA LYS A 329 -4.88 17.61 1.68
C LYS A 329 -4.40 18.00 3.09
N ARG A 330 -3.10 18.25 3.25
CA ARG A 330 -2.48 18.69 4.51
C ARG A 330 -1.68 19.97 4.30
N MET A 331 -1.56 20.73 5.37
CA MET A 331 -0.75 21.95 5.39
C MET A 331 0.62 21.66 6.01
N GLY A 332 1.66 21.76 5.21
CA GLY A 332 3.04 21.77 5.65
C GLY A 332 3.48 23.11 6.23
N LYS A 333 4.75 23.19 6.64
CA LYS A 333 5.36 24.40 7.18
C LYS A 333 5.28 25.55 6.18
N GLY A 334 4.86 26.71 6.64
CA GLY A 334 4.73 27.91 5.79
C GLY A 334 3.50 27.90 4.87
N GLY A 335 2.51 27.04 5.11
CA GLY A 335 1.28 26.96 4.31
C GLY A 335 1.43 26.12 3.03
N LYS A 336 2.49 25.31 2.91
CA LYS A 336 2.71 24.42 1.76
C LYS A 336 1.57 23.38 1.69
N ASP A 337 0.87 23.32 0.57
CA ASP A 337 -0.08 22.26 0.28
C ASP A 337 0.66 20.94 0.03
N VAL A 338 0.31 19.90 0.78
CA VAL A 338 0.84 18.55 0.65
C VAL A 338 -0.33 17.57 0.57
N TRP A 339 -0.40 16.84 -0.53
CA TRP A 339 -1.36 15.76 -0.67
C TRP A 339 -0.74 14.45 -0.23
N ILE A 340 -1.46 13.72 0.61
CA ILE A 340 -1.00 12.45 1.12
C ILE A 340 -2.08 11.39 0.92
N SER A 341 -1.67 10.23 0.43
CA SER A 341 -2.44 8.99 0.58
C SER A 341 -2.07 8.38 1.91
N ALA A 342 -3.00 8.25 2.84
CA ALA A 342 -2.69 7.90 4.22
C ALA A 342 -3.73 6.99 4.86
N SER A 343 -3.25 6.17 5.81
CA SER A 343 -4.09 5.41 6.75
C SER A 343 -3.74 5.79 8.18
N TYR A 344 -4.75 6.06 9.01
CA TYR A 344 -4.65 6.31 10.45
C TYR A 344 -5.15 5.07 11.17
N ASN A 345 -4.28 4.43 11.95
CA ASN A 345 -4.53 3.12 12.52
C ASN A 345 -4.45 3.19 14.05
N PRO A 346 -5.56 2.94 14.78
CA PRO A 346 -5.52 2.79 16.22
C PRO A 346 -4.66 1.59 16.63
N VAL A 347 -3.81 1.78 17.62
CA VAL A 347 -3.01 0.74 18.25
C VAL A 347 -3.63 0.40 19.60
N PHE A 348 -3.77 -0.90 19.89
CA PHE A 348 -4.51 -1.40 21.05
C PHE A 348 -3.56 -1.89 22.14
N ASP A 349 -3.97 -1.69 23.41
CA ASP A 349 -3.32 -2.28 24.57
C ASP A 349 -3.68 -3.78 24.74
N MET A 350 -3.13 -4.42 25.76
CA MET A 350 -3.39 -5.85 26.06
C MET A 350 -4.85 -6.15 26.43
N ASN A 351 -5.67 -5.13 26.69
CA ASN A 351 -7.10 -5.26 27.00
C ASN A 351 -7.98 -4.98 25.76
N GLY A 352 -7.38 -4.77 24.59
CA GLY A 352 -8.10 -4.44 23.37
C GLY A 352 -8.62 -3.01 23.32
N ARG A 353 -8.06 -2.06 24.10
CA ARG A 353 -8.45 -0.66 24.10
C ARG A 353 -7.45 0.15 23.27
N PRO A 354 -7.92 1.02 22.35
CA PRO A 354 -7.02 1.93 21.65
C PRO A 354 -6.27 2.82 22.66
N PHE A 355 -4.97 3.02 22.47
CA PHE A 355 -4.18 3.90 23.31
C PHE A 355 -3.35 4.93 22.54
N LYS A 356 -3.13 4.72 21.26
CA LYS A 356 -2.50 5.68 20.35
C LYS A 356 -2.96 5.43 18.90
N VAL A 357 -2.71 6.40 18.02
CA VAL A 357 -2.93 6.27 16.57
C VAL A 357 -1.59 6.36 15.85
N VAL A 358 -1.32 5.44 14.93
CA VAL A 358 -0.18 5.51 14.03
C VAL A 358 -0.69 5.75 12.62
N LYS A 359 -0.17 6.79 11.99
CA LYS A 359 -0.47 7.13 10.61
C LYS A 359 0.69 6.72 9.72
N TYR A 360 0.37 6.01 8.67
CA TYR A 360 1.26 5.73 7.54
C TYR A 360 0.79 6.55 6.34
N ALA A 361 1.71 7.18 5.65
CA ALA A 361 1.37 8.05 4.52
C ALA A 361 2.43 8.04 3.42
N SER A 362 1.98 8.22 2.19
CA SER A 362 2.82 8.51 1.02
C SER A 362 2.50 9.91 0.53
N ASP A 363 3.52 10.69 0.19
CA ASP A 363 3.34 11.99 -0.47
C ASP A 363 2.93 11.75 -1.93
N VAL A 364 1.70 12.13 -2.24
CA VAL A 364 1.10 12.02 -3.58
C VAL A 364 0.88 13.40 -4.22
N THR A 365 1.51 14.45 -3.69
CA THR A 365 1.33 15.83 -4.15
C THR A 365 1.58 15.96 -5.65
N LYS A 366 2.69 15.38 -6.14
CA LYS A 366 3.03 15.41 -7.57
C LYS A 366 1.97 14.71 -8.43
N GLN A 367 1.47 13.56 -7.98
CA GLN A 367 0.44 12.79 -8.70
C GLN A 367 -0.88 13.57 -8.77
N VAL A 368 -1.34 14.11 -7.63
CA VAL A 368 -2.57 14.92 -7.58
C VAL A 368 -2.44 16.18 -8.46
N MET A 369 -1.33 16.92 -8.36
CA MET A 369 -1.12 18.11 -9.21
C MET A 369 -1.07 17.75 -10.69
N THR A 370 -0.39 16.67 -11.07
CA THR A 370 -0.34 16.23 -12.47
C THR A 370 -1.74 15.83 -12.96
N ARG A 371 -2.54 15.15 -12.12
CA ARG A 371 -3.93 14.79 -12.44
C ARG A 371 -4.79 16.03 -12.66
N THR A 372 -4.77 16.97 -11.74
CA THR A 372 -5.54 18.22 -11.86
C THR A 372 -5.15 19.01 -13.11
N THR A 373 -3.85 19.13 -13.38
CA THR A 373 -3.36 19.81 -14.60
C THR A 373 -3.83 19.07 -15.87
N ALA A 374 -3.84 17.75 -15.88
CA ALA A 374 -4.33 16.97 -17.01
C ALA A 374 -5.84 17.13 -17.23
N GLU A 375 -6.63 17.19 -16.15
CA GLU A 375 -8.07 17.47 -16.18
C GLU A 375 -8.35 18.87 -16.77
N GLU A 376 -7.67 19.91 -16.28
CA GLU A 376 -7.80 21.29 -16.80
C GLU A 376 -7.40 21.38 -18.28
N LEU A 377 -6.33 20.72 -18.70
CA LEU A 377 -5.88 20.67 -20.08
C LEU A 377 -6.87 19.93 -20.99
N ALA A 378 -7.46 18.85 -20.51
CA ALA A 378 -8.49 18.10 -21.25
C ALA A 378 -9.76 18.93 -21.46
N GLU A 379 -10.22 19.66 -20.43
CA GLU A 379 -11.37 20.57 -20.54
C GLU A 379 -11.09 21.71 -21.54
N GLY A 380 -9.92 22.35 -21.43
CA GLY A 380 -9.51 23.42 -22.37
C GLY A 380 -9.36 22.91 -23.80
N SER A 381 -8.82 21.72 -23.99
CA SER A 381 -8.71 21.08 -25.31
C SER A 381 -10.08 20.71 -25.89
N SER A 382 -11.03 20.25 -25.08
CA SER A 382 -12.40 19.94 -25.51
C SER A 382 -13.11 21.20 -26.01
N ALA A 383 -13.06 22.29 -25.26
CA ALA A 383 -13.66 23.57 -25.66
C ALA A 383 -13.03 24.09 -26.97
N SER A 384 -11.71 23.97 -27.13
CA SER A 384 -11.01 24.36 -28.36
C SER A 384 -11.43 23.50 -29.56
N ALA A 385 -11.55 22.20 -29.36
CA ALA A 385 -11.99 21.26 -30.40
C ALA A 385 -13.45 21.53 -30.84
N GLU A 386 -14.36 21.85 -29.94
CA GLU A 386 -15.73 22.26 -30.24
C GLU A 386 -15.77 23.55 -31.08
N ALA A 387 -14.97 24.56 -30.71
CA ALA A 387 -14.86 25.81 -31.47
C ALA A 387 -14.35 25.57 -32.90
N VAL A 388 -13.32 24.73 -33.07
CA VAL A 388 -12.79 24.39 -34.41
C VAL A 388 -13.79 23.57 -35.22
N ALA A 389 -14.54 22.64 -34.58
CA ALA A 389 -15.61 21.89 -35.25
C ALA A 389 -16.71 22.83 -35.82
N SER A 390 -17.17 23.79 -34.99
CA SER A 390 -18.16 24.80 -35.42
C SER A 390 -17.64 25.69 -36.55
N ALA A 391 -16.37 26.16 -36.45
CA ALA A 391 -15.76 26.95 -37.53
C ALA A 391 -15.59 26.14 -38.83
N SER A 392 -15.37 24.83 -38.76
CA SER A 392 -15.28 23.96 -39.93
C SER A 392 -16.65 23.76 -40.59
N GLU A 393 -17.72 23.66 -39.82
CA GLU A 393 -19.11 23.61 -40.37
C GLU A 393 -19.46 24.89 -41.05
N GLU A 394 -19.17 26.07 -40.47
CA GLU A 394 -19.36 27.38 -41.08
C GLU A 394 -18.55 27.53 -42.37
N MET A 395 -17.30 27.03 -42.38
CA MET A 395 -16.45 27.03 -43.56
C MET A 395 -17.03 26.19 -44.69
N LEU A 396 -17.56 24.97 -44.39
CA LEU A 396 -18.21 24.12 -45.38
C LEU A 396 -19.45 24.83 -46.01
N ALA A 397 -20.24 25.52 -45.19
CA ALA A 397 -21.37 26.32 -45.67
C ALA A 397 -20.94 27.45 -46.61
N ALA A 398 -19.88 28.20 -46.25
CA ALA A 398 -19.31 29.26 -47.07
C ALA A 398 -18.72 28.70 -48.39
N ILE A 399 -18.02 27.59 -48.36
CA ILE A 399 -17.49 26.89 -49.54
C ILE A 399 -18.63 26.51 -50.48
N GLN A 400 -19.77 25.98 -49.98
CA GLN A 400 -20.93 25.63 -50.77
C GLN A 400 -21.52 26.89 -51.46
N GLU A 401 -21.66 28.00 -50.75
CA GLU A 401 -22.14 29.27 -51.33
C GLU A 401 -21.22 29.79 -52.42
N ILE A 402 -19.88 29.76 -52.22
CA ILE A 402 -18.90 30.11 -53.24
C ILE A 402 -19.04 29.21 -54.47
N SER A 403 -19.15 27.90 -54.29
CA SER A 403 -19.36 26.93 -55.40
C SER A 403 -20.59 27.26 -56.24
N GLU A 404 -21.73 27.56 -55.59
CA GLU A 404 -22.94 28.00 -56.29
C GLU A 404 -22.78 29.34 -57.03
N SER A 405 -22.04 30.27 -56.43
CA SER A 405 -21.72 31.57 -57.07
C SER A 405 -20.84 31.37 -58.28
N MET A 406 -19.85 30.50 -58.23
CA MET A 406 -18.98 30.16 -59.36
C MET A 406 -19.79 29.51 -60.51
N HIS A 407 -20.68 28.58 -60.19
CA HIS A 407 -21.56 28.00 -61.19
C HIS A 407 -22.44 29.03 -61.90
N ARG A 408 -23.06 29.95 -61.16
CA ARG A 408 -23.82 31.09 -61.74
C ARG A 408 -22.96 31.99 -62.57
N SER A 409 -21.73 32.30 -62.16
CA SER A 409 -20.75 33.10 -62.90
C SER A 409 -20.39 32.43 -64.22
N GLN A 410 -20.16 31.14 -64.23
CA GLN A 410 -19.86 30.35 -65.46
C GLN A 410 -21.02 30.43 -66.47
N ILE A 411 -22.27 30.30 -66.00
CA ILE A 411 -23.48 30.44 -66.86
C ILE A 411 -23.52 31.86 -67.45
N ALA A 412 -23.28 32.89 -66.65
CA ALA A 412 -23.28 34.30 -67.13
C ALA A 412 -22.17 34.55 -68.16
N VAL A 413 -20.98 34.00 -67.97
CA VAL A 413 -19.88 34.12 -68.92
C VAL A 413 -20.23 33.45 -70.25
N ASN A 414 -20.79 32.25 -70.21
CA ASN A 414 -21.22 31.53 -71.45
C ASN A 414 -22.33 32.31 -72.18
N ASP A 415 -23.27 32.99 -71.49
CA ASP A 415 -24.30 33.82 -72.09
C ASP A 415 -23.67 35.09 -72.74
N ILE A 416 -22.65 35.70 -72.16
CA ILE A 416 -21.92 36.83 -72.72
C ILE A 416 -21.20 36.38 -74.02
N VAL A 417 -20.52 35.23 -74.03
CA VAL A 417 -19.86 34.69 -75.23
C VAL A 417 -20.87 34.46 -76.35
N ALA A 418 -21.98 33.78 -76.06
CA ALA A 418 -23.05 33.53 -77.04
C ALA A 418 -23.66 34.81 -77.61
N LYS A 419 -23.88 35.85 -76.75
CA LYS A 419 -24.36 37.16 -77.20
C LYS A 419 -23.33 37.91 -78.05
N SER A 420 -22.06 37.76 -77.73
CA SER A 420 -20.97 38.34 -78.53
C SER A 420 -20.89 37.67 -79.92
N GLU A 421 -21.04 36.38 -80.01
CA GLU A 421 -21.13 35.65 -81.30
C GLU A 421 -22.32 36.07 -82.13
N MET A 422 -23.49 36.25 -81.50
CA MET A 422 -24.70 36.79 -82.20
C MET A 422 -24.45 38.20 -82.69
N ALA A 423 -23.82 39.06 -81.92
CA ALA A 423 -23.47 40.44 -82.32
C ALA A 423 -22.54 40.44 -83.53
N ASP A 424 -21.56 39.48 -83.60
CA ASP A 424 -20.69 39.34 -84.78
C ASP A 424 -21.47 38.87 -85.99
N GLY A 425 -22.47 38.00 -85.87
CA GLY A 425 -23.36 37.64 -86.93
C GLY A 425 -24.16 38.83 -87.49
N ILE A 426 -24.77 39.67 -86.60
CA ILE A 426 -25.46 40.90 -86.96
C ILE A 426 -24.54 41.89 -87.68
N ARG A 427 -23.28 42.00 -87.23
CA ARG A 427 -22.22 42.79 -87.85
C ARG A 427 -22.05 42.37 -89.31
N THR A 428 -21.89 41.11 -89.57
CA THR A 428 -21.66 40.53 -90.92
C THR A 428 -22.83 40.89 -91.86
N GLU A 429 -24.03 40.77 -91.37
CA GLU A 429 -25.23 41.13 -92.09
C GLU A 429 -25.34 42.66 -92.43
N LEU A 430 -24.96 43.49 -91.39
CA LEU A 430 -24.94 44.97 -91.57
C LEU A 430 -23.86 45.41 -92.56
N GLU A 431 -22.65 44.80 -92.54
CA GLU A 431 -21.55 45.05 -93.49
C GLU A 431 -22.02 44.68 -94.94
N SER A 432 -22.58 43.54 -95.15
CA SER A 432 -23.08 43.09 -96.43
C SER A 432 -24.20 43.98 -96.96
N THR A 433 -25.14 44.41 -96.07
CA THR A 433 -26.22 45.35 -96.42
C THR A 433 -25.66 46.70 -96.80
N SER A 434 -24.66 47.22 -96.06
CA SER A 434 -24.02 48.52 -96.35
C SER A 434 -23.29 48.54 -97.71
N GLU A 435 -22.58 47.39 -98.02
CA GLU A 435 -21.97 47.24 -99.35
C GLU A 435 -23.00 47.22 -100.45
N SER A 436 -24.11 46.50 -100.27
CA SER A 436 -25.22 46.55 -101.25
C SER A 436 -25.81 47.94 -101.46
N MET A 437 -26.00 48.66 -100.32
CA MET A 437 -26.48 50.07 -100.39
C MET A 437 -25.49 50.97 -101.14
N SER A 438 -24.21 50.83 -100.90
CA SER A 438 -23.11 51.58 -101.60
C SER A 438 -23.20 51.28 -103.10
N GLY A 439 -23.44 50.04 -103.52
CA GLY A 439 -23.65 49.68 -104.93
C GLY A 439 -24.84 50.36 -105.51
N VAL A 440 -25.98 50.37 -104.82
CA VAL A 440 -27.22 51.10 -105.32
C VAL A 440 -26.97 52.58 -105.39
N VAL A 441 -26.30 53.21 -104.41
CA VAL A 441 -25.98 54.69 -104.45
C VAL A 441 -25.12 54.99 -105.61
N GLN A 442 -24.10 54.19 -105.93
CA GLN A 442 -23.29 54.36 -107.14
C GLN A 442 -24.09 54.35 -108.44
N ILE A 443 -25.03 53.39 -108.59
CA ILE A 443 -25.91 53.31 -109.74
C ILE A 443 -26.73 54.60 -109.85
N ILE A 444 -27.34 55.08 -108.76
CA ILE A 444 -28.08 56.32 -108.74
C ILE A 444 -27.25 57.53 -109.14
N ARG A 445 -26.00 57.60 -108.68
CA ARG A 445 -25.07 58.65 -109.04
C ARG A 445 -24.77 58.60 -110.53
N ASP A 446 -24.45 57.44 -111.06
CA ASP A 446 -24.20 57.20 -112.50
C ASP A 446 -25.39 57.64 -113.38
N LEU A 447 -26.61 57.26 -112.91
CA LEU A 447 -27.87 57.67 -113.55
C LEU A 447 -28.10 59.20 -113.49
N ALA A 448 -27.82 59.80 -112.31
CA ALA A 448 -27.90 61.24 -112.18
C ALA A 448 -26.91 62.00 -113.09
N GLU A 449 -25.67 61.47 -113.25
CA GLU A 449 -24.68 62.03 -114.18
C GLU A 449 -25.13 61.86 -115.64
N GLN A 450 -25.66 60.70 -116.06
CA GLN A 450 -26.23 60.53 -117.39
C GLN A 450 -27.36 61.45 -117.64
N VAL A 451 -28.29 61.63 -116.67
CA VAL A 451 -29.43 62.53 -116.79
C VAL A 451 -28.95 64.00 -116.89
N ASN A 452 -27.90 64.38 -116.13
CA ASN A 452 -27.30 65.70 -116.21
C ASN A 452 -26.68 65.93 -117.59
N LEU A 453 -26.00 64.97 -118.22
CA LEU A 453 -25.42 65.02 -119.57
C LEU A 453 -26.55 65.12 -120.62
N LEU A 454 -27.64 64.32 -120.46
CA LEU A 454 -28.85 64.41 -121.37
C LEU A 454 -29.50 65.80 -121.25
N ALA A 455 -29.67 66.33 -120.04
CA ALA A 455 -30.20 67.61 -119.75
C ALA A 455 -29.34 68.73 -120.37
N LEU A 456 -27.97 68.58 -120.27
CA LEU A 456 -27.05 69.55 -120.89
C LEU A 456 -27.16 69.53 -122.42
N ASN A 457 -27.21 68.36 -123.05
CA ASN A 457 -27.44 68.20 -124.50
C ASN A 457 -28.78 68.82 -124.96
N ALA A 458 -29.85 68.58 -124.19
CA ALA A 458 -31.16 69.20 -124.45
C ALA A 458 -31.16 70.68 -124.30
N THR A 459 -30.43 71.23 -123.33
CA THR A 459 -30.19 72.67 -123.11
C THR A 459 -29.48 73.28 -124.32
N ILE A 460 -28.43 72.61 -124.81
CA ILE A 460 -27.67 73.07 -126.02
C ILE A 460 -28.57 73.10 -127.24
N GLU A 461 -29.40 72.03 -127.47
CA GLU A 461 -30.28 72.00 -128.64
C GLU A 461 -31.45 72.92 -128.53
N ALA A 462 -31.95 73.15 -127.30
CA ALA A 462 -32.98 74.21 -127.05
C ALA A 462 -32.39 75.66 -127.36
N ALA A 463 -31.13 75.89 -127.01
CA ALA A 463 -30.47 77.16 -127.37
C ALA A 463 -30.26 77.32 -128.91
N ARG A 464 -30.02 76.20 -129.57
CA ARG A 464 -29.86 76.12 -131.05
C ARG A 464 -31.13 76.41 -131.81
N ALA A 465 -32.33 76.06 -131.24
CA ALA A 465 -33.64 76.23 -131.82
C ALA A 465 -34.17 77.68 -131.64
N GLY A 466 -33.44 78.60 -130.97
CA GLY A 466 -33.81 79.99 -130.84
C GLY A 466 -35.07 80.20 -130.04
N ASP A 467 -35.93 81.10 -130.53
CA ASP A 467 -37.19 81.48 -129.84
C ASP A 467 -38.19 80.25 -129.66
N ALA A 468 -38.16 79.25 -130.56
CA ALA A 468 -38.97 78.07 -130.47
C ALA A 468 -38.52 77.10 -129.35
N GLY A 469 -37.26 77.18 -128.89
CA GLY A 469 -36.67 76.34 -127.89
C GLY A 469 -36.83 76.81 -126.45
N LYS A 470 -37.35 78.01 -126.19
CA LYS A 470 -37.37 78.61 -124.86
C LYS A 470 -38.09 77.74 -123.80
N GLY A 471 -39.23 77.12 -124.17
CA GLY A 471 -39.96 76.21 -123.25
C GLY A 471 -39.18 74.94 -122.94
N PHE A 472 -38.47 74.38 -123.95
CA PHE A 472 -37.59 73.22 -123.79
C PHE A 472 -36.32 73.51 -122.93
N ALA A 473 -35.78 74.74 -123.07
CA ALA A 473 -34.60 75.23 -122.27
C ALA A 473 -34.95 75.29 -120.80
N VAL A 474 -36.14 75.71 -120.38
CA VAL A 474 -36.61 75.72 -118.97
C VAL A 474 -36.70 74.30 -118.40
N VAL A 475 -37.36 73.40 -119.17
CA VAL A 475 -37.45 72.00 -118.72
C VAL A 475 -36.13 71.31 -118.65
N ALA A 476 -35.25 71.49 -119.60
CA ALA A 476 -33.89 70.97 -119.58
C ALA A 476 -33.05 71.56 -118.39
N GLY A 477 -33.22 72.87 -118.10
CA GLY A 477 -32.64 73.54 -116.92
C GLY A 477 -33.08 72.89 -115.57
N GLU A 478 -34.44 72.54 -115.50
CA GLU A 478 -34.99 71.95 -114.30
C GLU A 478 -34.50 70.50 -114.14
N VAL A 479 -34.49 69.71 -115.24
CA VAL A 479 -33.93 68.33 -115.20
C VAL A 479 -32.47 68.31 -114.87
N LYS A 480 -31.63 69.27 -115.33
CA LYS A 480 -30.26 69.43 -114.94
C LYS A 480 -30.10 69.77 -113.46
N ASN A 481 -30.93 70.67 -112.94
CA ASN A 481 -30.94 71.02 -111.52
C ASN A 481 -31.32 69.79 -110.64
N LEU A 482 -32.39 69.00 -111.05
CA LEU A 482 -32.79 67.76 -110.38
C LEU A 482 -31.68 66.69 -110.39
N ALA A 483 -30.96 66.52 -111.51
CA ALA A 483 -29.80 65.61 -111.59
C ALA A 483 -28.68 66.09 -110.66
N THR A 484 -28.36 67.39 -110.62
CA THR A 484 -27.38 67.91 -109.70
C THR A 484 -27.78 67.72 -108.21
N GLN A 485 -29.06 67.91 -107.91
CA GLN A 485 -29.58 67.70 -106.58
C GLN A 485 -29.51 66.17 -106.18
N THR A 486 -29.84 65.31 -107.17
CA THR A 486 -29.74 63.83 -106.97
C THR A 486 -28.29 63.39 -106.69
N ALA A 487 -27.30 63.93 -107.50
CA ALA A 487 -25.90 63.61 -107.27
C ALA A 487 -25.46 64.10 -105.88
N LYS A 488 -25.89 65.32 -105.51
CA LYS A 488 -25.58 65.83 -104.15
C LYS A 488 -26.19 64.97 -103.01
N ALA A 489 -27.43 64.50 -103.20
CA ALA A 489 -28.08 63.64 -102.27
C ALA A 489 -27.42 62.26 -102.15
N THR A 490 -26.98 61.72 -103.34
CA THR A 490 -26.17 60.46 -103.35
C THR A 490 -24.84 60.61 -102.63
N ASP A 491 -24.13 61.71 -102.81
CA ASP A 491 -22.92 62.04 -102.08
C ASP A 491 -23.17 62.02 -100.56
N GLN A 492 -24.29 62.63 -100.11
CA GLN A 492 -24.67 62.67 -98.72
C GLN A 492 -24.96 61.24 -98.17
N ILE A 493 -25.69 60.41 -98.96
CA ILE A 493 -25.95 59.05 -98.57
C ILE A 493 -24.65 58.23 -98.48
N GLU A 494 -23.72 58.40 -99.41
CA GLU A 494 -22.42 57.76 -99.41
C GLU A 494 -21.66 58.06 -98.11
N VAL A 495 -21.61 59.36 -97.70
CA VAL A 495 -21.04 59.77 -96.44
C VAL A 495 -21.69 59.07 -95.24
N GLN A 496 -23.05 58.90 -95.25
CA GLN A 496 -23.74 58.23 -94.21
C GLN A 496 -23.42 56.72 -94.15
N ILE A 497 -23.34 56.07 -95.35
CA ILE A 497 -22.93 54.63 -95.44
C ILE A 497 -21.52 54.41 -94.91
N ASN A 498 -20.58 55.30 -95.33
CA ASN A 498 -19.22 55.23 -94.82
C ASN A 498 -19.15 55.47 -93.31
N SER A 499 -19.91 56.42 -92.78
CA SER A 499 -20.05 56.62 -91.31
C SER A 499 -20.60 55.36 -90.63
N MET A 500 -21.65 54.73 -91.18
CA MET A 500 -22.19 53.49 -90.64
C MET A 500 -21.25 52.32 -90.65
N LEU A 501 -20.40 52.13 -91.70
CA LEU A 501 -19.32 51.19 -91.76
C LEU A 501 -18.26 51.40 -90.67
N SER A 502 -17.90 52.73 -90.49
CA SER A 502 -16.94 53.10 -89.43
C SER A 502 -17.48 52.79 -88.03
N ILE A 503 -18.77 53.04 -87.76
CA ILE A 503 -19.42 52.71 -86.47
C ILE A 503 -19.47 51.20 -86.33
N THR A 504 -19.83 50.46 -87.37
CA THR A 504 -19.87 48.98 -87.35
C THR A 504 -18.54 48.38 -86.98
N LYS A 505 -17.44 48.89 -87.59
CA LYS A 505 -16.09 48.49 -87.27
C LYS A 505 -15.77 48.71 -85.77
N ARG A 506 -16.11 49.83 -85.20
CA ARG A 506 -15.92 50.13 -83.77
C ARG A 506 -16.71 49.16 -82.88
N VAL A 507 -17.95 48.82 -83.29
CA VAL A 507 -18.76 47.79 -82.55
C VAL A 507 -18.09 46.43 -82.58
N VAL A 508 -17.50 46.07 -83.75
CA VAL A 508 -16.70 44.84 -83.85
C VAL A 508 -15.55 44.78 -82.89
N ASP A 509 -14.74 45.85 -82.90
CA ASP A 509 -13.56 45.89 -82.03
C ASP A 509 -14.02 45.78 -80.53
N SER A 510 -15.08 46.49 -80.15
CA SER A 510 -15.61 46.44 -78.78
C SER A 510 -16.18 45.05 -78.42
N THR A 511 -16.90 44.39 -79.33
CA THR A 511 -17.47 43.05 -79.10
C THR A 511 -16.36 41.99 -78.97
N ARG A 512 -15.25 42.13 -79.75
CA ARG A 512 -14.08 41.28 -79.58
C ARG A 512 -13.39 41.44 -78.23
N GLU A 513 -13.20 42.67 -77.79
CA GLU A 513 -12.64 42.98 -76.45
C GLU A 513 -13.53 42.39 -75.35
N ILE A 514 -14.89 42.45 -75.47
CA ILE A 514 -15.80 41.83 -74.54
C ILE A 514 -15.63 40.32 -74.53
N SER A 515 -15.52 39.66 -75.72
CA SER A 515 -15.32 38.20 -75.82
C SER A 515 -13.99 37.77 -75.19
N GLU A 516 -12.88 38.51 -75.41
CA GLU A 516 -11.57 38.24 -74.84
C GLU A 516 -11.63 38.39 -73.30
N SER A 517 -12.30 39.43 -72.80
CA SER A 517 -12.53 39.66 -71.35
C SER A 517 -13.36 38.56 -70.74
N ALA A 518 -14.42 38.08 -71.40
CA ALA A 518 -15.26 36.97 -70.97
C ALA A 518 -14.44 35.67 -70.89
N GLY A 519 -13.54 35.41 -71.87
CA GLY A 519 -12.58 34.31 -71.81
C GLY A 519 -11.71 34.35 -70.58
N SER A 520 -11.12 35.49 -70.27
CA SER A 520 -10.33 35.69 -69.07
C SER A 520 -11.11 35.45 -67.78
N VAL A 521 -12.35 35.94 -67.72
CA VAL A 521 -13.25 35.67 -66.54
C VAL A 521 -13.56 34.20 -66.43
N SER A 522 -13.75 33.45 -67.53
CA SER A 522 -13.97 32.01 -67.51
C SER A 522 -12.77 31.27 -66.90
N ASP A 523 -11.54 31.66 -67.24
CA ASP A 523 -10.31 31.10 -66.67
C ASP A 523 -10.21 31.36 -65.16
N TYR A 524 -10.58 32.54 -64.70
CA TYR A 524 -10.65 32.87 -63.26
C TYR A 524 -11.73 32.01 -62.53
N VAL A 525 -12.90 31.84 -63.10
CA VAL A 525 -13.95 30.99 -62.56
C VAL A 525 -13.47 29.55 -62.39
N ASN A 526 -12.79 29.00 -63.42
CA ASN A 526 -12.23 27.64 -63.32
C ASN A 526 -11.13 27.52 -62.26
N THR A 527 -10.27 28.55 -62.16
CA THR A 527 -9.22 28.58 -61.12
C THR A 527 -9.81 28.59 -59.70
N VAL A 528 -10.84 29.44 -59.47
CA VAL A 528 -11.54 29.51 -58.16
C VAL A 528 -12.31 28.21 -57.90
N ALA A 529 -12.94 27.59 -58.89
CA ALA A 529 -13.61 26.30 -58.74
C ALA A 529 -12.63 25.20 -58.22
N SER A 530 -11.43 25.14 -58.82
CA SER A 530 -10.39 24.19 -58.34
C SER A 530 -9.93 24.50 -56.89
N ALA A 531 -9.78 25.78 -56.53
CA ALA A 531 -9.42 26.15 -55.15
C ALA A 531 -10.56 25.79 -54.15
N VAL A 532 -11.83 25.91 -54.56
CA VAL A 532 -13.00 25.52 -53.77
C VAL A 532 -13.00 24.00 -53.51
N GLU A 533 -12.68 23.18 -54.53
CA GLU A 533 -12.55 21.74 -54.36
C GLU A 533 -11.42 21.35 -53.35
N GLU A 534 -10.27 22.02 -53.46
CA GLU A 534 -9.15 21.82 -52.52
C GLU A 534 -9.56 22.23 -51.09
N GLN A 535 -10.21 23.40 -50.92
CA GLN A 535 -10.70 23.85 -49.62
C GLN A 535 -11.72 22.88 -49.01
N THR A 536 -12.58 22.29 -49.82
CA THR A 536 -13.55 21.29 -49.38
C THR A 536 -12.81 20.07 -48.79
N SER A 537 -11.78 19.57 -49.49
CA SER A 537 -10.96 18.45 -49.03
C SER A 537 -10.25 18.77 -47.72
N VAL A 538 -9.58 19.92 -47.61
CA VAL A 538 -8.87 20.37 -46.42
C VAL A 538 -9.82 20.51 -45.21
N THR A 539 -11.01 21.09 -45.42
CA THR A 539 -11.99 21.27 -44.34
C THR A 539 -12.55 19.94 -43.87
N HIS A 540 -12.73 18.97 -44.78
CA HIS A 540 -13.09 17.59 -44.41
C HIS A 540 -12.00 16.93 -43.56
N ASP A 541 -10.70 17.09 -43.90
CA ASP A 541 -9.58 16.56 -43.13
C ASP A 541 -9.49 17.22 -41.75
N ILE A 542 -9.78 18.53 -41.63
CA ILE A 542 -9.87 19.22 -40.35
C ILE A 542 -10.96 18.58 -39.49
N SER A 543 -12.17 18.37 -40.03
CA SER A 543 -13.29 17.74 -39.31
C SER A 543 -12.91 16.34 -38.80
N LYS A 544 -12.22 15.55 -39.62
CA LYS A 544 -11.73 14.22 -39.24
C LYS A 544 -10.68 14.28 -38.13
N ASN A 545 -9.75 15.25 -38.20
CA ASN A 545 -8.71 15.43 -37.17
C ASN A 545 -9.31 15.87 -35.85
N ILE A 546 -10.35 16.72 -35.85
CA ILE A 546 -11.08 17.12 -34.66
C ILE A 546 -11.75 15.93 -34.00
N GLN A 547 -12.35 15.01 -34.76
CA GLN A 547 -12.92 13.78 -34.21
C GLN A 547 -11.84 12.92 -33.54
N PHE A 548 -10.64 12.85 -34.09
CA PHE A 548 -9.49 12.15 -33.48
C PHE A 548 -9.06 12.83 -32.16
N VAL A 549 -9.05 14.17 -32.11
CA VAL A 549 -8.75 14.94 -30.89
C VAL A 549 -9.78 14.63 -29.80
N PHE A 550 -11.07 14.63 -30.11
CA PHE A 550 -12.14 14.26 -29.16
C PHE A 550 -11.96 12.86 -28.58
N ASN A 551 -11.61 11.88 -29.40
CA ASN A 551 -11.34 10.52 -28.95
C ASN A 551 -10.14 10.48 -27.99
N GLY A 552 -9.04 11.19 -28.30
CA GLY A 552 -7.87 11.30 -27.44
C GLY A 552 -8.17 11.95 -26.08
N ILE A 553 -9.01 13.01 -26.06
CA ILE A 553 -9.47 13.65 -24.82
C ILE A 553 -10.29 12.67 -23.96
N ASN A 554 -11.17 11.91 -24.57
CA ASN A 554 -11.98 10.91 -23.85
C ASN A 554 -11.10 9.79 -23.25
N GLU A 555 -10.09 9.32 -23.97
CA GLU A 555 -9.11 8.36 -23.45
C GLU A 555 -8.30 8.96 -22.30
N LEU A 556 -7.84 10.19 -22.41
CA LEU A 556 -7.14 10.90 -21.34
C LEU A 556 -8.00 11.00 -20.08
N ASN A 557 -9.25 11.43 -20.21
CA ASN A 557 -10.21 11.50 -19.10
C ASN A 557 -10.45 10.14 -18.43
N SER A 558 -10.54 9.08 -19.22
CA SER A 558 -10.66 7.70 -18.70
C SER A 558 -9.41 7.27 -17.93
N CYS A 559 -8.22 7.56 -18.46
CA CYS A 559 -6.94 7.27 -17.81
C CYS A 559 -6.79 8.04 -16.48
N VAL A 560 -7.12 9.32 -16.46
CA VAL A 560 -7.07 10.17 -15.26
C VAL A 560 -8.01 9.64 -14.17
N LYS A 561 -9.22 9.21 -14.52
CA LYS A 561 -10.17 8.59 -13.58
C LYS A 561 -9.67 7.26 -13.03
N SER A 562 -9.01 6.44 -13.84
CA SER A 562 -8.45 5.16 -13.38
C SER A 562 -7.27 5.29 -12.42
N ILE A 563 -6.55 6.42 -12.45
CA ILE A 563 -5.46 6.74 -11.50
C ILE A 563 -6.03 7.21 -10.15
N ALA A 564 -7.26 7.72 -10.14
CA ALA A 564 -7.94 8.22 -8.94
C ALA A 564 -8.69 7.14 -8.15
N SER A 565 -8.96 5.98 -8.77
CA SER A 565 -9.57 4.79 -8.15
C SER A 565 -8.52 3.85 -7.56
#